data_83ae8db74a258f24f36c97dd9b6ee98f
#
_entry.id   83ae8db74a258f24f36c97dd9b6ee98f
#
_cell.length_a   1.000
_cell.length_b   1.000
_cell.length_c   1.000
_cell.angle_alpha   90.00
_cell.angle_beta   90.00
_cell.angle_gamma   90.00
#
_symmetry.space_group_name_H-M   'P 1'
#
loop_
_entity.id
_entity.type
_entity.pdbx_description
1 polymer ?
#
loop_
_entity_poly.entity_id
_entity_poly.type
_entity_poly.pdbx_seq_one_letter_code
_entity_poly.pdbx_strand_id
1 'polypeptide(L)'
;RLAYWWQMWTAWFWGKLLILRSIERPYLYVHGITAKLVTAACVAGHHVMKWLGISKEWLYMKREKANRRYANVQTKRIAYFCDPLPYTNTFSVDDIYPLRELPYEDTTLPFPNHLEELLTKMYGDYMTPPPVEKRKTHFPYELDFGPYAQDDK
;
A
#
# COMPACT_ATOMS: atom_id res chain seq x y z
N ARG A 1 21.80 -4.95 3.24
CA ARG A 1 20.98 -3.91 3.93
C ARG A 1 20.92 -2.61 3.10
N LEU A 2 22.05 -2.04 2.67
CA LEU A 2 22.08 -0.77 1.88
C LEU A 2 21.30 -0.86 0.57
N ALA A 3 21.45 -1.95 -0.18
CA ALA A 3 20.73 -2.15 -1.45
C ALA A 3 19.21 -2.18 -1.26
N TYR A 4 18.73 -2.84 -0.19
CA TYR A 4 17.30 -2.85 0.19
C TYR A 4 16.80 -1.44 0.50
N TRP A 5 17.50 -0.69 1.36
CA TRP A 5 17.13 0.68 1.71
C TRP A 5 17.11 1.59 0.48
N TRP A 6 18.09 1.47 -0.39
CA TRP A 6 18.13 2.23 -1.64
C TRP A 6 16.95 1.91 -2.55
N GLN A 7 16.61 0.64 -2.71
CA GLN A 7 15.46 0.22 -3.49
C GLN A 7 14.15 0.77 -2.88
N MET A 8 13.97 0.60 -1.58
CA MET A 8 12.79 1.06 -0.86
C MET A 8 12.61 2.58 -0.99
N TRP A 9 13.66 3.36 -0.72
CA TRP A 9 13.61 4.81 -0.83
C TRP A 9 13.34 5.30 -2.24
N THR A 10 13.95 4.70 -3.25
CA THR A 10 13.69 5.06 -4.66
C THR A 10 12.27 4.71 -5.09
N ALA A 11 11.75 3.55 -4.70
CA ALA A 11 10.37 3.15 -4.97
C ALA A 11 9.37 4.08 -4.26
N TRP A 12 9.61 4.39 -2.99
CA TRP A 12 8.81 5.33 -2.21
C TRP A 12 8.79 6.73 -2.84
N PHE A 13 9.96 7.26 -3.20
CA PHE A 13 10.09 8.58 -3.81
C PHE A 13 9.27 8.69 -5.10
N TRP A 14 9.43 7.73 -6.03
CA TRP A 14 8.66 7.71 -7.27
C TRP A 14 7.16 7.52 -7.01
N GLY A 15 6.82 6.73 -6.00
CA GLY A 15 5.44 6.56 -5.55
C GLY A 15 4.81 7.87 -5.06
N LYS A 16 5.54 8.65 -4.26
CA LYS A 16 5.06 9.96 -3.79
C LYS A 16 4.88 10.98 -4.91
N LEU A 17 5.81 11.00 -5.87
CA LEU A 17 5.66 11.84 -7.06
C LEU A 17 4.46 11.41 -7.93
N LEU A 18 4.22 10.10 -8.07
CA LEU A 18 3.07 9.59 -8.79
C LEU A 18 1.75 9.99 -8.12
N ILE A 19 1.65 9.89 -6.79
CA ILE A 19 0.49 10.35 -6.02
C ILE A 19 0.29 11.84 -6.23
N LEU A 20 1.33 12.65 -6.04
CA LEU A 20 1.28 14.10 -6.22
C LEU A 20 0.81 14.49 -7.63
N ARG A 21 1.24 13.75 -8.66
CA ARG A 21 0.82 13.97 -10.04
C ARG A 21 -0.61 13.48 -10.33
N SER A 22 -1.09 12.48 -9.59
CA SER A 22 -2.39 11.85 -9.80
C SER A 22 -3.52 12.55 -9.07
N ILE A 23 -3.25 13.06 -7.86
CA ILE A 23 -4.25 13.63 -6.96
C ILE A 23 -3.88 15.09 -6.69
N GLU A 24 -4.77 16.01 -7.07
CA GLU A 24 -4.56 17.45 -6.87
C GLU A 24 -4.58 17.81 -5.37
N ARG A 25 -5.54 17.27 -4.62
CA ARG A 25 -5.70 17.53 -3.18
C ARG A 25 -5.67 16.22 -2.41
N PRO A 26 -4.48 15.78 -1.95
CA PRO A 26 -4.38 14.56 -1.17
C PRO A 26 -5.08 14.71 0.18
N TYR A 27 -5.70 13.62 0.65
CA TYR A 27 -6.20 13.57 2.02
C TYR A 27 -5.02 13.57 3.00
N LEU A 28 -5.07 14.48 3.98
CA LEU A 28 -4.05 14.63 5.01
C LEU A 28 -4.63 14.32 6.38
N TYR A 29 -3.89 13.54 7.19
CA TYR A 29 -4.25 13.26 8.58
C TYR A 29 -3.86 14.40 9.55
N VAL A 30 -3.36 15.51 9.02
CA VAL A 30 -3.00 16.73 9.79
C VAL A 30 -4.11 17.76 9.66
N HIS A 31 -4.28 18.59 10.69
CA HIS A 31 -5.33 19.60 10.78
C HIS A 31 -4.73 21.00 10.97
N GLY A 32 -5.57 22.01 10.83
CA GLY A 32 -5.17 23.40 11.07
C GLY A 32 -4.33 24.05 9.97
N ILE A 33 -3.45 24.96 10.34
CA ILE A 33 -2.65 25.76 9.39
C ILE A 33 -1.65 24.88 8.63
N THR A 34 -1.06 23.91 9.30
CA THR A 34 -0.13 22.95 8.66
C THR A 34 -0.78 22.16 7.54
N ALA A 35 -2.03 21.71 7.72
CA ALA A 35 -2.78 21.04 6.66
C ALA A 35 -2.97 21.94 5.45
N LYS A 36 -3.32 23.22 5.66
CA LYS A 36 -3.51 24.19 4.58
C LYS A 36 -2.22 24.43 3.79
N LEU A 37 -1.09 24.59 4.49
CA LEU A 37 0.22 24.81 3.85
C LEU A 37 0.67 23.58 3.04
N VAL A 38 0.52 22.38 3.61
CA VAL A 38 0.88 21.15 2.91
C VAL A 38 -0.03 20.92 1.70
N THR A 39 -1.33 21.16 1.84
CA THR A 39 -2.26 21.07 0.70
C THR A 39 -1.89 22.06 -0.40
N ALA A 40 -1.61 23.33 -0.06
CA ALA A 40 -1.18 24.33 -1.03
C ALA A 40 0.11 23.92 -1.76
N ALA A 41 1.10 23.39 -1.02
CA ALA A 41 2.33 22.87 -1.63
C ALA A 41 2.06 21.67 -2.56
N CYS A 42 1.17 20.76 -2.19
CA CYS A 42 0.77 19.63 -3.05
C CYS A 42 0.07 20.11 -4.31
N VAL A 43 -0.88 21.04 -4.20
CA VAL A 43 -1.58 21.63 -5.36
C VAL A 43 -0.58 22.32 -6.30
N ALA A 44 0.30 23.16 -5.75
CA ALA A 44 1.35 23.81 -6.55
C ALA A 44 2.27 22.79 -7.25
N GLY A 45 2.74 21.78 -6.52
CA GLY A 45 3.56 20.71 -7.08
C GLY A 45 2.85 19.92 -8.18
N HIS A 46 1.55 19.61 -8.00
CA HIS A 46 0.73 18.97 -9.01
C HIS A 46 0.68 19.78 -10.32
N HIS A 47 0.39 21.09 -10.23
CA HIS A 47 0.32 21.96 -11.40
C HIS A 47 1.68 22.18 -12.07
N VAL A 48 2.75 22.33 -11.29
CA VAL A 48 4.14 22.42 -11.82
C VAL A 48 4.48 21.15 -12.62
N MET A 49 4.19 19.97 -12.07
CA MET A 49 4.45 18.71 -12.79
C MET A 49 3.62 18.58 -14.07
N LYS A 50 2.37 19.08 -14.08
CA LYS A 50 1.54 19.14 -15.30
C LYS A 50 2.15 20.09 -16.32
N TRP A 51 2.55 21.28 -15.89
CA TRP A 51 3.17 22.28 -16.75
C TRP A 51 4.48 21.77 -17.38
N LEU A 52 5.29 21.05 -16.61
CA LEU A 52 6.52 20.40 -17.10
C LEU A 52 6.27 19.17 -17.99
N GLY A 53 5.01 18.82 -18.27
CA GLY A 53 4.65 17.67 -19.10
C GLY A 53 5.00 16.30 -18.50
N ILE A 54 5.22 16.22 -17.17
CA ILE A 54 5.53 14.94 -16.51
C ILE A 54 4.28 14.05 -16.54
N SER A 55 4.36 12.92 -17.26
CA SER A 55 3.24 11.99 -17.37
C SER A 55 3.15 11.02 -16.19
N LYS A 56 1.94 10.53 -15.90
CA LYS A 56 1.71 9.50 -14.87
C LYS A 56 2.36 8.18 -15.23
N GLU A 57 2.30 7.82 -16.50
CA GLU A 57 2.86 6.60 -17.07
C GLU A 57 4.38 6.57 -16.89
N TRP A 58 5.05 7.70 -17.14
CA TRP A 58 6.49 7.81 -16.93
C TRP A 58 6.88 7.62 -15.47
N LEU A 59 6.14 8.24 -14.53
CA LEU A 59 6.35 8.09 -13.09
C LEU A 59 6.08 6.65 -12.63
N TYR A 60 5.03 6.04 -13.16
CA TYR A 60 4.69 4.64 -12.90
C TYR A 60 5.83 3.71 -13.35
N MET A 61 6.33 3.89 -14.56
CA MET A 61 7.46 3.10 -15.07
C MET A 61 8.73 3.26 -14.22
N LYS A 62 9.01 4.48 -13.72
CA LYS A 62 10.14 4.73 -12.80
C LYS A 62 9.96 3.99 -11.48
N ARG A 63 8.76 4.02 -10.93
CA ARG A 63 8.40 3.27 -9.71
C ARG A 63 8.54 1.77 -9.93
N GLU A 64 7.97 1.24 -11.02
CA GLU A 64 8.08 -0.18 -11.36
C GLU A 64 9.54 -0.62 -11.56
N LYS A 65 10.34 0.17 -12.25
CA LYS A 65 11.78 -0.10 -12.40
C LYS A 65 12.49 -0.16 -11.05
N ALA A 66 12.13 0.71 -10.11
CA ALA A 66 12.67 0.68 -8.75
C ALA A 66 12.21 -0.57 -8.00
N ASN A 67 10.93 -0.92 -8.06
CA ASN A 67 10.37 -2.11 -7.41
C ASN A 67 11.02 -3.41 -7.92
N ARG A 68 11.26 -3.50 -9.23
CA ARG A 68 11.81 -4.69 -9.90
C ARG A 68 13.32 -4.73 -9.97
N ARG A 69 14.02 -3.80 -9.34
CA ARG A 69 15.50 -3.69 -9.44
C ARG A 69 16.25 -5.01 -9.20
N TYR A 70 15.75 -5.80 -8.28
CA TYR A 70 16.34 -7.09 -7.89
C TYR A 70 15.41 -8.30 -8.14
N ALA A 71 14.43 -8.15 -9.06
CA ALA A 71 13.47 -9.22 -9.33
C ALA A 71 14.11 -10.53 -9.83
N ASN A 72 15.25 -10.42 -10.53
CA ASN A 72 15.98 -11.58 -11.06
C ASN A 72 17.08 -12.09 -10.10
N VAL A 73 17.17 -11.54 -8.90
CA VAL A 73 18.15 -11.96 -7.91
C VAL A 73 17.46 -12.85 -6.89
N GLN A 74 17.86 -14.11 -6.83
CA GLN A 74 17.37 -15.01 -5.79
C GLN A 74 17.90 -14.57 -4.43
N THR A 75 17.00 -14.27 -3.53
CA THR A 75 17.31 -13.88 -2.14
C THR A 75 16.50 -14.73 -1.18
N LYS A 76 17.02 -14.89 0.05
CA LYS A 76 16.31 -15.61 1.11
C LYS A 76 15.09 -14.85 1.65
N ARG A 77 14.91 -13.59 1.26
CA ARG A 77 13.82 -12.73 1.74
C ARG A 77 13.18 -12.01 0.59
N ILE A 78 11.87 -11.85 0.69
CA ILE A 78 11.05 -11.04 -0.18
C ILE A 78 10.39 -9.93 0.64
N ALA A 79 10.10 -8.81 0.00
CA ALA A 79 9.47 -7.67 0.64
C ALA A 79 8.37 -7.08 -0.24
N TYR A 80 7.31 -6.65 0.39
CA TYR A 80 6.21 -5.94 -0.25
C TYR A 80 6.36 -4.44 -0.04
N PHE A 81 6.62 -3.68 -1.10
CA PHE A 81 6.91 -2.24 -1.02
C PHE A 81 5.68 -1.34 -1.08
N CYS A 82 4.51 -1.88 -1.30
CA CYS A 82 3.28 -1.10 -1.38
C CYS A 82 2.76 -0.64 -0.02
N ASP A 83 3.20 -1.29 1.06
CA ASP A 83 2.82 -0.96 2.43
C ASP A 83 3.80 0.03 3.07
N PRO A 84 3.32 1.01 3.87
CA PRO A 84 4.16 1.94 4.61
C PRO A 84 4.98 1.31 5.74
N LEU A 85 4.72 0.05 6.11
CA LEU A 85 5.40 -0.66 7.19
C LEU A 85 6.39 -1.71 6.64
N PRO A 86 7.56 -1.30 6.13
CA PRO A 86 8.46 -2.19 5.39
C PRO A 86 9.03 -3.34 6.24
N TYR A 87 9.07 -3.19 7.56
CA TYR A 87 9.61 -4.24 8.44
C TYR A 87 8.64 -5.38 8.68
N THR A 88 7.36 -5.09 8.78
CA THR A 88 6.31 -6.11 8.93
C THR A 88 6.09 -6.87 7.64
N ASN A 89 6.40 -6.25 6.49
CA ASN A 89 6.19 -6.79 5.14
C ASN A 89 7.45 -7.36 4.49
N THR A 90 8.46 -7.75 5.29
CA THR A 90 9.63 -8.49 4.84
C THR A 90 9.54 -9.91 5.37
N PHE A 91 9.46 -10.88 4.46
CA PHE A 91 9.25 -12.30 4.77
C PHE A 91 10.44 -13.12 4.31
N SER A 92 10.73 -14.22 5.00
CA SER A 92 11.58 -15.28 4.45
C SER A 92 10.84 -16.02 3.35
N VAL A 93 11.55 -16.48 2.34
CA VAL A 93 10.96 -17.37 1.32
C VAL A 93 10.47 -18.66 1.97
N ASP A 94 11.19 -19.18 2.98
CA ASP A 94 10.84 -20.38 3.72
C ASP A 94 9.58 -20.20 4.59
N ASP A 95 9.25 -18.97 5.00
CA ASP A 95 8.01 -18.68 5.72
C ASP A 95 6.77 -18.79 4.80
N ILE A 96 6.97 -18.58 3.49
CA ILE A 96 5.90 -18.62 2.50
C ILE A 96 5.83 -19.97 1.83
N TYR A 97 6.97 -20.52 1.39
CA TYR A 97 7.03 -21.76 0.63
C TYR A 97 7.65 -22.93 1.42
N PRO A 98 7.20 -24.19 1.16
CA PRO A 98 6.10 -24.55 0.27
C PRO A 98 4.74 -24.10 0.80
N LEU A 99 3.80 -23.79 -0.10
CA LEU A 99 2.44 -23.47 0.31
C LEU A 99 1.76 -24.68 0.92
N ARG A 100 0.93 -24.48 1.94
CA ARG A 100 0.07 -25.48 2.57
C ARG A 100 -1.37 -25.30 2.12
N GLU A 101 -2.04 -26.36 1.73
CA GLU A 101 -3.47 -26.34 1.50
C GLU A 101 -4.22 -26.43 2.83
N LEU A 102 -5.02 -25.43 3.13
CA LEU A 102 -5.85 -25.39 4.33
C LEU A 102 -7.33 -25.22 3.95
N PRO A 103 -8.25 -25.81 4.71
CA PRO A 103 -9.67 -25.60 4.50
C PRO A 103 -10.05 -24.14 4.74
N TYR A 104 -10.85 -23.59 3.87
CA TYR A 104 -11.42 -22.26 3.97
C TYR A 104 -12.89 -22.30 3.55
N GLU A 105 -13.79 -22.17 4.52
CA GLU A 105 -15.24 -22.35 4.33
C GLU A 105 -15.56 -23.71 3.67
N ASP A 106 -16.08 -23.69 2.44
CA ASP A 106 -16.48 -24.85 1.65
C ASP A 106 -15.41 -25.31 0.63
N THR A 107 -14.23 -24.69 0.65
CA THR A 107 -13.15 -24.96 -0.29
C THR A 107 -11.80 -25.13 0.40
N THR A 108 -10.75 -25.39 -0.37
CA THR A 108 -9.36 -25.45 0.08
C THR A 108 -8.54 -24.43 -0.67
N LEU A 109 -7.75 -23.64 0.06
CA LEU A 109 -6.91 -22.59 -0.52
C LEU A 109 -5.45 -22.79 -0.13
N PRO A 110 -4.50 -22.37 -1.01
CA PRO A 110 -3.08 -22.38 -0.69
C PRO A 110 -2.73 -21.20 0.25
N PHE A 111 -2.14 -21.54 1.40
CA PHE A 111 -1.67 -20.60 2.40
C PHE A 111 -0.14 -20.67 2.57
N PRO A 112 0.51 -19.61 3.10
CA PRO A 112 1.92 -19.65 3.47
C PRO A 112 2.26 -20.79 4.43
N ASN A 113 3.50 -21.27 4.36
CA ASN A 113 3.98 -22.38 5.22
C ASN A 113 3.85 -22.05 6.72
N HIS A 114 4.32 -20.87 7.13
CA HIS A 114 4.26 -20.42 8.52
C HIS A 114 3.20 -19.33 8.69
N LEU A 115 1.92 -19.66 8.37
CA LEU A 115 0.81 -18.71 8.33
C LEU A 115 0.61 -17.97 9.65
N GLU A 116 0.60 -18.69 10.76
CA GLU A 116 0.31 -18.16 12.10
C GLU A 116 1.41 -17.16 12.55
N GLU A 117 2.66 -17.46 12.23
CA GLU A 117 3.82 -16.58 12.53
C GLU A 117 3.75 -15.30 11.69
N LEU A 118 3.37 -15.43 10.41
CA LEU A 118 3.20 -14.29 9.51
C LEU A 118 2.05 -13.37 9.98
N LEU A 119 0.90 -13.93 10.36
CA LEU A 119 -0.23 -13.18 10.87
C LEU A 119 0.12 -12.48 12.19
N THR A 120 0.80 -13.17 13.10
CA THR A 120 1.28 -12.59 14.37
C THR A 120 2.26 -11.43 14.11
N LYS A 121 3.17 -11.58 13.16
CA LYS A 121 4.12 -10.53 12.78
C LYS A 121 3.43 -9.30 12.20
N MET A 122 2.36 -9.48 11.41
CA MET A 122 1.65 -8.39 10.73
C MET A 122 0.64 -7.69 11.63
N TYR A 123 -0.07 -8.44 12.45
CA TYR A 123 -1.25 -7.97 13.17
C TYR A 123 -1.16 -8.12 14.69
N GLY A 124 -0.11 -8.77 15.22
CA GLY A 124 -0.01 -9.10 16.64
C GLY A 124 -1.01 -10.18 17.03
N ASP A 125 -1.81 -9.94 18.05
CA ASP A 125 -2.91 -10.83 18.43
C ASP A 125 -4.08 -10.71 17.45
N TYR A 126 -3.98 -11.40 16.33
CA TYR A 126 -4.97 -11.35 15.25
C TYR A 126 -6.25 -12.16 15.56
N MET A 127 -6.19 -13.06 16.54
CA MET A 127 -7.35 -13.86 16.95
C MET A 127 -8.32 -13.10 17.85
N THR A 128 -7.85 -12.05 18.51
CA THR A 128 -8.67 -11.20 19.37
C THR A 128 -9.15 -9.97 18.60
N PRO A 129 -10.43 -9.89 18.19
CA PRO A 129 -10.96 -8.70 17.56
C PRO A 129 -10.80 -7.47 18.45
N PRO A 130 -10.43 -6.31 17.92
CA PRO A 130 -10.34 -5.09 18.71
C PRO A 130 -11.68 -4.72 19.33
N PRO A 131 -11.71 -4.08 20.51
CA PRO A 131 -12.93 -3.55 21.12
C PRO A 131 -13.72 -2.71 20.10
N VAL A 132 -15.05 -2.73 20.20
CA VAL A 132 -15.96 -2.12 19.21
C VAL A 132 -15.62 -0.65 18.97
N GLU A 133 -15.29 0.09 20.04
CA GLU A 133 -14.92 1.51 19.99
C GLU A 133 -13.57 1.79 19.30
N LYS A 134 -12.74 0.77 19.12
CA LYS A 134 -11.44 0.86 18.41
C LYS A 134 -11.49 0.34 16.97
N ARG A 135 -12.64 -0.22 16.56
CA ARG A 135 -12.80 -0.71 15.20
C ARG A 135 -12.88 0.45 14.24
N LYS A 136 -11.89 0.56 13.34
CA LYS A 136 -11.91 1.56 12.28
C LYS A 136 -12.72 1.04 11.11
N THR A 137 -13.77 1.78 10.76
CA THR A 137 -14.55 1.54 9.54
C THR A 137 -14.08 2.50 8.45
N HIS A 138 -13.90 2.00 7.24
CA HIS A 138 -13.62 2.81 6.07
C HIS A 138 -14.95 3.16 5.40
N PHE A 139 -15.55 4.28 5.81
CA PHE A 139 -16.71 4.79 5.11
C PHE A 139 -16.27 5.46 3.81
N PRO A 140 -16.89 5.15 2.67
CA PRO A 140 -16.66 5.88 1.45
C PRO A 140 -17.11 7.34 1.62
N TYR A 141 -16.40 8.27 0.98
CA TYR A 141 -16.81 9.69 0.96
C TYR A 141 -18.09 9.91 0.20
N GLU A 142 -18.28 9.11 -0.83
CA GLU A 142 -19.44 9.11 -1.69
C GLU A 142 -19.73 7.66 -2.04
N LEU A 143 -20.98 7.27 -1.89
CA LEU A 143 -21.44 5.93 -2.20
C LEU A 143 -22.53 6.06 -3.27
N ASP A 144 -22.15 5.81 -4.51
CA ASP A 144 -23.04 5.75 -5.65
C ASP A 144 -23.18 4.30 -6.11
N PHE A 145 -24.38 3.75 -5.96
CA PHE A 145 -24.71 2.41 -6.44
C PHE A 145 -25.00 2.37 -7.95
N GLY A 146 -24.95 3.53 -8.63
CA GLY A 146 -25.25 3.64 -10.06
C GLY A 146 -26.63 3.07 -10.41
N PRO A 147 -26.72 2.22 -11.45
CA PRO A 147 -28.00 1.63 -11.87
C PRO A 147 -28.60 0.65 -10.86
N TYR A 148 -27.88 0.29 -9.80
CA TYR A 148 -28.33 -0.62 -8.74
C TYR A 148 -28.81 0.12 -7.49
N ALA A 149 -28.85 1.45 -7.51
CA ALA A 149 -29.51 2.22 -6.46
C ALA A 149 -30.99 1.82 -6.40
N GLN A 150 -31.40 1.14 -5.33
CA GLN A 150 -32.80 0.88 -5.09
C GLN A 150 -33.44 2.20 -4.65
N ASP A 151 -34.40 2.68 -5.39
CA ASP A 151 -35.29 3.74 -4.92
C ASP A 151 -36.08 3.19 -3.74
N ASP A 152 -35.65 3.53 -2.53
CA ASP A 152 -36.47 3.32 -1.32
C ASP A 152 -37.71 4.21 -1.47
N LYS A 153 -38.81 3.58 -1.92
CA LYS A 153 -40.15 4.15 -1.92
C LYS A 153 -40.83 3.94 -0.59
#